data_cac40d44c79cc175e4b97bf2e8a98beb
#
_entry.id   cac40d44c79cc175e4b97bf2e8a98beb
#
_cell.length_a   1.000
_cell.length_b   1.000
_cell.length_c   1.000
_cell.angle_alpha   90.00
_cell.angle_beta   90.00
_cell.angle_gamma   90.00
#
_symmetry.space_group_name_H-M   'P 1'
#
loop_
_entity.id
_entity.type
_entity.pdbx_description
1 polymer ?
#
loop_
_entity_poly.entity_id
_entity_poly.type
_entity_poly.pdbx_seq_one_letter_code
_entity_poly.pdbx_strand_id
1 'polypeptide(L)'
;MVRSYFGTDGIRGRANGVITPELALRVGQAAGIVFRRGDHRHRVLIGKDTRLSGYMIETALVAGFTSVGMDVLLTGPMPTPAVAMLTRSMRADLGVMISASHNPYDDNGIKLFGPDGCKLSDEVEREIEKLIDGNLSKGLAKSADLGRAKRIDGVHDRYIEFAKRTLPKAMSLDGLRVVVDCANGAAYRVAPEALWELGAEVFTVGVEPDGFNINKDCGSTAPEALRSKVVEMRADVGIALDGDADRVIVVDERGRIVDGDQLMAVIAESWKEDGRLSKPGIVGTVMCNLGLERHLKQRGIELVRTPVGDRYVVEHMRAHGYNVGGEPSGHIILSDYATTGDGFVAALQVLAVVKKAGRPVSKVCHRFDPLPQVLKNVRYANGKPLENAKVRSAIAVAQERLGRGGRLIVRPSGTEPVIRVMGEGDDKNLVEEVVDGIVEALNHAAA
;
A
#
# COMPACT_ATOMS: atom_id res chain seq x y z
N MET A 1 -5.46 -25.50 -1.42
CA MET A 1 -6.81 -25.00 -1.10
C MET A 1 -6.83 -23.52 -1.39
N VAL A 2 -7.90 -23.02 -1.99
CA VAL A 2 -8.12 -21.59 -2.22
C VAL A 2 -8.37 -20.96 -0.84
N ARG A 3 -7.83 -19.78 -0.57
CA ARG A 3 -8.11 -19.00 0.66
C ARG A 3 -9.56 -18.53 0.63
N SER A 4 -10.24 -18.61 1.77
CA SER A 4 -11.68 -18.30 1.87
C SER A 4 -11.91 -16.85 2.37
N TYR A 5 -11.06 -16.35 3.25
CA TYR A 5 -11.18 -15.03 3.88
C TYR A 5 -10.05 -14.09 3.48
N PHE A 6 -8.78 -14.57 3.49
CA PHE A 6 -7.64 -13.73 3.19
C PHE A 6 -7.47 -13.52 1.68
N GLY A 7 -7.48 -12.26 1.25
CA GLY A 7 -7.06 -11.82 -0.07
C GLY A 7 -5.54 -11.62 -0.17
N THR A 8 -5.10 -10.80 -1.12
CA THR A 8 -3.68 -10.41 -1.27
C THR A 8 -3.22 -9.45 -0.18
N ASP A 9 -4.14 -8.74 0.48
CA ASP A 9 -3.84 -7.73 1.50
C ASP A 9 -4.82 -7.82 2.68
N GLY A 10 -4.82 -8.97 3.35
CA GLY A 10 -5.69 -9.25 4.49
C GLY A 10 -7.12 -9.63 4.12
N ILE A 11 -8.01 -9.60 5.11
CA ILE A 11 -9.44 -9.81 4.95
C ILE A 11 -10.07 -8.47 4.64
N ARG A 12 -10.84 -8.34 3.56
CA ARG A 12 -11.50 -7.08 3.17
C ARG A 12 -12.95 -7.30 2.79
N GLY A 13 -13.78 -6.30 3.04
CA GLY A 13 -15.16 -6.27 2.59
C GLY A 13 -16.00 -5.22 3.28
N ARG A 14 -17.28 -5.19 2.92
CA ARG A 14 -18.24 -4.26 3.49
C ARG A 14 -18.47 -4.55 4.98
N ALA A 15 -18.42 -3.50 5.80
CA ALA A 15 -18.72 -3.60 7.22
C ALA A 15 -20.17 -4.07 7.45
N ASN A 16 -20.40 -4.98 8.40
CA ASN A 16 -21.64 -5.71 8.63
C ASN A 16 -22.17 -6.53 7.42
N GLY A 17 -21.39 -6.59 6.34
CA GLY A 17 -21.66 -7.49 5.22
C GLY A 17 -20.69 -8.68 5.27
N VAL A 18 -19.45 -8.45 4.85
CA VAL A 18 -18.36 -9.45 4.91
C VAL A 18 -17.65 -9.39 6.26
N ILE A 19 -17.31 -8.18 6.72
CA ILE A 19 -16.61 -7.97 8.00
C ILE A 19 -17.67 -7.77 9.09
N THR A 20 -18.05 -8.85 9.76
CA THR A 20 -19.00 -8.81 10.89
C THR A 20 -18.25 -8.85 12.23
N PRO A 21 -18.89 -8.46 13.35
CA PRO A 21 -18.30 -8.60 14.69
C PRO A 21 -17.92 -10.05 15.00
N GLU A 22 -18.73 -11.02 14.59
CA GLU A 22 -18.47 -12.45 14.79
C GLU A 22 -17.21 -12.90 14.05
N LEU A 23 -17.05 -12.47 12.79
CA LEU A 23 -15.84 -12.78 12.02
C LEU A 23 -14.62 -12.15 12.70
N ALA A 24 -14.68 -10.89 13.09
CA ALA A 24 -13.57 -10.21 13.75
C ALA A 24 -13.19 -10.87 15.08
N LEU A 25 -14.18 -11.28 15.89
CA LEU A 25 -13.97 -12.05 17.12
C LEU A 25 -13.20 -13.35 16.81
N ARG A 26 -13.67 -14.11 15.84
CA ARG A 26 -13.06 -15.39 15.45
C ARG A 26 -11.66 -15.21 14.87
N VAL A 27 -11.42 -14.16 14.07
CA VAL A 27 -10.07 -13.80 13.60
C VAL A 27 -9.14 -13.54 14.77
N GLY A 28 -9.58 -12.76 15.78
CA GLY A 28 -8.81 -12.49 16.99
C GLY A 28 -8.48 -13.78 17.77
N GLN A 29 -9.46 -14.66 17.94
CA GLN A 29 -9.24 -15.95 18.60
C GLN A 29 -8.27 -16.85 17.80
N ALA A 30 -8.52 -17.02 16.50
CA ALA A 30 -7.72 -17.90 15.67
C ALA A 30 -6.26 -17.41 15.54
N ALA A 31 -6.06 -16.15 15.25
CA ALA A 31 -4.73 -15.55 15.18
C ALA A 31 -4.02 -15.60 16.53
N GLY A 32 -4.75 -15.32 17.63
CA GLY A 32 -4.20 -15.42 18.97
C GLY A 32 -3.73 -16.83 19.34
N ILE A 33 -4.46 -17.86 18.94
CA ILE A 33 -4.06 -19.28 19.15
C ILE A 33 -2.78 -19.58 18.36
N VAL A 34 -2.68 -19.16 17.10
CA VAL A 34 -1.52 -19.42 16.22
C VAL A 34 -0.26 -18.71 16.74
N PHE A 35 -0.40 -17.49 17.27
CA PHE A 35 0.73 -16.67 17.71
C PHE A 35 1.09 -16.78 19.19
N ARG A 36 0.32 -17.52 19.96
CA ARG A 36 0.64 -17.83 21.36
C ARG A 36 1.66 -18.96 21.45
N ARG A 37 2.93 -18.64 21.13
CA ARG A 37 4.05 -19.60 21.10
C ARG A 37 5.11 -19.24 22.14
N GLY A 38 5.55 -20.23 22.90
CA GLY A 38 6.55 -20.07 23.96
C GLY A 38 5.94 -19.72 25.33
N ASP A 39 6.80 -19.47 26.30
CA ASP A 39 6.44 -19.27 27.71
C ASP A 39 6.71 -17.81 28.13
N HIS A 40 5.95 -16.87 27.57
CA HIS A 40 5.98 -15.46 27.92
C HIS A 40 4.57 -14.85 27.80
N ARG A 41 4.40 -13.64 28.31
CA ARG A 41 3.14 -12.93 28.19
C ARG A 41 2.98 -12.42 26.74
N HIS A 42 2.07 -13.02 26.00
CA HIS A 42 1.83 -12.71 24.59
C HIS A 42 1.09 -11.38 24.42
N ARG A 43 1.45 -10.64 23.37
CA ARG A 43 0.90 -9.31 23.10
C ARG A 43 0.52 -9.18 21.63
N VAL A 44 -0.61 -8.55 21.38
CA VAL A 44 -1.00 -8.07 20.07
C VAL A 44 -1.13 -6.55 20.09
N LEU A 45 -0.61 -5.90 19.06
CA LEU A 45 -0.77 -4.45 18.84
C LEU A 45 -1.85 -4.24 17.79
N ILE A 46 -2.84 -3.39 18.06
CA ILE A 46 -3.94 -3.09 17.15
C ILE A 46 -3.95 -1.59 16.86
N GLY A 47 -3.80 -1.27 15.56
CA GLY A 47 -4.05 0.05 15.00
C GLY A 47 -5.24 0.03 14.05
N LYS A 48 -5.74 1.21 13.70
CA LYS A 48 -6.85 1.37 12.78
C LYS A 48 -6.73 2.66 12.00
N ASP A 49 -7.47 2.77 10.90
CA ASP A 49 -7.75 4.04 10.26
C ASP A 49 -8.94 4.76 10.93
N THR A 50 -9.49 5.75 10.28
CA THR A 50 -10.51 6.64 10.86
C THR A 50 -11.94 6.21 10.58
N ARG A 51 -12.17 5.08 9.92
CA ARG A 51 -13.51 4.56 9.57
C ARG A 51 -14.36 4.32 10.82
N LEU A 52 -15.65 4.66 10.74
CA LEU A 52 -16.60 4.42 11.84
C LEU A 52 -16.62 2.94 12.24
N SER A 53 -16.65 2.03 11.27
CA SER A 53 -16.66 0.58 11.53
C SER A 53 -15.43 0.05 12.26
N GLY A 54 -14.35 0.83 12.31
CA GLY A 54 -13.15 0.51 13.06
C GLY A 54 -13.41 0.30 14.55
N TYR A 55 -14.38 1.02 15.16
CA TYR A 55 -14.75 0.84 16.58
C TYR A 55 -15.33 -0.54 16.84
N MET A 56 -16.25 -0.99 15.98
CA MET A 56 -16.89 -2.30 16.09
C MET A 56 -15.87 -3.43 15.93
N ILE A 57 -15.03 -3.35 14.88
CA ILE A 57 -14.05 -4.38 14.56
C ILE A 57 -12.97 -4.45 15.63
N GLU A 58 -12.45 -3.30 16.10
CA GLU A 58 -11.45 -3.24 17.19
C GLU A 58 -11.98 -3.91 18.47
N THR A 59 -13.22 -3.59 18.87
CA THR A 59 -13.82 -4.17 20.08
C THR A 59 -13.98 -5.69 19.98
N ALA A 60 -14.42 -6.19 18.82
CA ALA A 60 -14.56 -7.62 18.58
C ALA A 60 -13.20 -8.36 18.57
N LEU A 61 -12.19 -7.79 17.93
CA LEU A 61 -10.82 -8.32 17.96
C LEU A 61 -10.24 -8.34 19.38
N VAL A 62 -10.46 -7.27 20.16
CA VAL A 62 -10.04 -7.21 21.57
C VAL A 62 -10.66 -8.36 22.37
N ALA A 63 -11.96 -8.59 22.25
CA ALA A 63 -12.64 -9.72 22.91
C ALA A 63 -12.05 -11.06 22.46
N GLY A 64 -11.78 -11.21 21.15
CA GLY A 64 -11.18 -12.41 20.58
C GLY A 64 -9.80 -12.71 21.18
N PHE A 65 -8.87 -11.75 21.11
CA PHE A 65 -7.49 -11.92 21.61
C PHE A 65 -7.43 -12.11 23.13
N THR A 66 -8.19 -11.32 23.89
CA THR A 66 -8.20 -11.45 25.35
C THR A 66 -8.78 -12.80 25.79
N SER A 67 -9.78 -13.33 25.08
CA SER A 67 -10.38 -14.64 25.39
C SER A 67 -9.41 -15.81 25.24
N VAL A 68 -8.38 -15.66 24.42
CA VAL A 68 -7.32 -16.67 24.27
C VAL A 68 -6.05 -16.34 25.05
N GLY A 69 -6.05 -15.33 25.92
CA GLY A 69 -4.95 -15.03 26.84
C GLY A 69 -3.87 -14.09 26.27
N MET A 70 -4.12 -13.38 25.15
CA MET A 70 -3.22 -12.35 24.65
C MET A 70 -3.55 -10.98 25.25
N ASP A 71 -2.54 -10.24 25.66
CA ASP A 71 -2.69 -8.82 26.00
C ASP A 71 -2.82 -7.98 24.74
N VAL A 72 -3.74 -7.02 24.73
CA VAL A 72 -4.02 -6.15 23.59
C VAL A 72 -3.52 -4.73 23.87
N LEU A 73 -2.72 -4.21 22.94
CA LEU A 73 -2.17 -2.87 22.96
C LEU A 73 -2.86 -2.04 21.86
N LEU A 74 -3.68 -1.05 22.26
CA LEU A 74 -4.47 -0.23 21.34
C LEU A 74 -3.73 1.08 21.04
N THR A 75 -3.48 1.37 19.75
CA THR A 75 -2.81 2.60 19.32
C THR A 75 -3.78 3.73 18.96
N GLY A 76 -5.02 3.39 18.62
CA GLY A 76 -5.93 4.29 17.92
C GLY A 76 -5.58 4.45 16.45
N PRO A 77 -5.98 5.56 15.80
CA PRO A 77 -5.65 5.81 14.40
C PRO A 77 -4.15 5.95 14.19
N MET A 78 -3.58 5.07 13.36
CA MET A 78 -2.14 5.02 13.03
C MET A 78 -1.95 4.48 11.62
N PRO A 79 -0.97 4.98 10.86
CA PRO A 79 -0.59 4.41 9.56
C PRO A 79 -0.30 2.91 9.61
N THR A 80 -0.64 2.19 8.53
CA THR A 80 -0.28 0.76 8.38
C THR A 80 1.21 0.50 8.64
N PRO A 81 2.16 1.26 8.03
CA PRO A 81 3.59 1.06 8.31
C PRO A 81 3.97 1.35 9.78
N ALA A 82 3.27 2.27 10.43
CA ALA A 82 3.49 2.53 11.85
C ALA A 82 3.10 1.33 12.73
N VAL A 83 1.99 0.64 12.39
CA VAL A 83 1.59 -0.61 13.06
C VAL A 83 2.67 -1.67 12.90
N ALA A 84 3.18 -1.88 11.68
CA ALA A 84 4.25 -2.82 11.40
C ALA A 84 5.54 -2.49 12.20
N MET A 85 5.94 -1.22 12.22
CA MET A 85 7.10 -0.72 12.98
C MET A 85 6.92 -0.90 14.48
N LEU A 86 5.75 -0.52 15.01
CA LEU A 86 5.44 -0.63 16.45
C LEU A 86 5.37 -2.09 16.91
N THR A 87 4.86 -3.01 16.08
CA THR A 87 4.85 -4.45 16.39
C THR A 87 6.25 -4.94 16.71
N ARG A 88 7.23 -4.59 15.88
CA ARG A 88 8.64 -4.92 16.11
C ARG A 88 9.22 -4.20 17.34
N SER A 89 9.08 -2.88 17.39
CA SER A 89 9.74 -2.05 18.42
C SER A 89 9.19 -2.30 19.83
N MET A 90 7.94 -2.74 19.95
CA MET A 90 7.30 -3.10 21.21
C MET A 90 7.37 -4.60 21.53
N ARG A 91 8.01 -5.40 20.68
CA ARG A 91 8.12 -6.85 20.80
C ARG A 91 6.75 -7.50 20.97
N ALA A 92 5.77 -7.08 20.17
CA ALA A 92 4.48 -7.74 20.12
C ALA A 92 4.60 -9.02 19.24
N ASP A 93 3.86 -10.06 19.59
CA ASP A 93 3.83 -11.32 18.86
C ASP A 93 3.04 -11.19 17.56
N LEU A 94 2.14 -10.21 17.51
CA LEU A 94 1.28 -9.96 16.37
C LEU A 94 0.96 -8.47 16.27
N GLY A 95 0.88 -7.96 15.04
CA GLY A 95 0.32 -6.65 14.72
C GLY A 95 -0.97 -6.80 13.94
N VAL A 96 -1.94 -5.93 14.18
CA VAL A 96 -3.21 -5.88 13.46
C VAL A 96 -3.47 -4.45 13.01
N MET A 97 -3.72 -4.28 11.71
CA MET A 97 -4.22 -3.04 11.16
C MET A 97 -5.65 -3.21 10.68
N ILE A 98 -6.56 -2.37 11.18
CA ILE A 98 -7.95 -2.32 10.77
C ILE A 98 -8.11 -1.21 9.74
N SER A 99 -8.13 -1.58 8.46
CA SER A 99 -8.26 -0.66 7.34
C SER A 99 -8.61 -1.36 6.03
N ALA A 100 -9.31 -0.66 5.14
CA ALA A 100 -9.48 -1.02 3.75
C ALA A 100 -8.69 -0.08 2.79
N SER A 101 -7.60 0.55 3.29
CA SER A 101 -6.72 1.42 2.51
C SER A 101 -7.49 2.54 1.78
N HIS A 102 -7.46 2.57 0.46
CA HIS A 102 -8.09 3.61 -0.37
C HIS A 102 -9.58 3.40 -0.66
N ASN A 103 -10.21 2.33 -0.15
CA ASN A 103 -11.64 2.09 -0.35
C ASN A 103 -12.52 3.13 0.38
N PRO A 104 -13.79 3.30 -0.02
CA PRO A 104 -14.76 4.12 0.70
C PRO A 104 -14.96 3.69 2.15
N TYR A 105 -15.59 4.53 2.96
CA TYR A 105 -15.74 4.34 4.42
C TYR A 105 -16.54 3.10 4.83
N ASP A 106 -17.46 2.64 4.00
CA ASP A 106 -18.36 1.50 4.24
C ASP A 106 -17.66 0.13 4.05
N ASP A 107 -16.51 0.10 3.40
CA ASP A 107 -15.60 -1.03 3.43
C ASP A 107 -14.66 -0.95 4.63
N ASN A 108 -14.17 -2.11 5.09
CA ASN A 108 -13.09 -2.21 6.06
C ASN A 108 -12.28 -3.49 5.83
N GLY A 109 -11.21 -3.68 6.62
CA GLY A 109 -10.35 -4.84 6.50
C GLY A 109 -9.57 -5.13 7.77
N ILE A 110 -8.97 -6.30 7.80
CA ILE A 110 -8.09 -6.76 8.89
C ILE A 110 -6.81 -7.28 8.25
N LYS A 111 -5.70 -6.56 8.46
CA LYS A 111 -4.35 -6.93 8.01
C LYS A 111 -3.56 -7.43 9.21
N LEU A 112 -2.83 -8.55 9.05
CA LEU A 112 -2.05 -9.17 10.12
C LEU A 112 -0.55 -9.09 9.81
N PHE A 113 0.23 -8.73 10.82
CA PHE A 113 1.69 -8.62 10.76
C PHE A 113 2.33 -9.52 11.82
N GLY A 114 3.31 -10.30 11.41
CA GLY A 114 4.11 -11.12 12.31
C GLY A 114 4.98 -10.28 13.26
N PRO A 115 5.69 -10.92 14.20
CA PRO A 115 6.58 -10.23 15.16
C PRO A 115 7.75 -9.51 14.47
N ASP A 116 8.06 -9.88 13.24
CA ASP A 116 9.03 -9.22 12.38
C ASP A 116 8.48 -7.96 11.68
N GLY A 117 7.19 -7.65 11.87
CA GLY A 117 6.49 -6.54 11.22
C GLY A 117 6.18 -6.79 9.75
N CYS A 118 6.32 -8.01 9.26
CA CYS A 118 5.96 -8.37 7.89
C CYS A 118 4.55 -8.96 7.83
N LYS A 119 3.89 -8.83 6.68
CA LYS A 119 2.62 -9.53 6.42
C LYS A 119 2.81 -11.04 6.57
N LEU A 120 1.77 -11.73 7.02
CA LEU A 120 1.82 -13.17 7.24
C LEU A 120 1.99 -13.93 5.92
N SER A 121 2.66 -15.10 5.98
CA SER A 121 2.74 -15.99 4.83
C SER A 121 1.40 -16.67 4.55
N ASP A 122 1.22 -17.14 3.31
CA ASP A 122 0.03 -17.89 2.89
C ASP A 122 -0.24 -19.14 3.75
N GLU A 123 0.83 -19.77 4.29
CA GLU A 123 0.72 -20.94 5.17
C GLU A 123 0.09 -20.56 6.50
N VAL A 124 0.54 -19.46 7.10
CA VAL A 124 0.02 -18.95 8.39
C VAL A 124 -1.41 -18.44 8.22
N GLU A 125 -1.70 -17.71 7.13
CA GLU A 125 -3.07 -17.27 6.84
C GLU A 125 -4.03 -18.48 6.70
N ARG A 126 -3.62 -19.54 5.98
CA ARG A 126 -4.42 -20.77 5.87
C ARG A 126 -4.59 -21.52 7.20
N GLU A 127 -3.59 -21.49 8.09
CA GLU A 127 -3.71 -22.03 9.44
C GLU A 127 -4.78 -21.27 10.25
N ILE A 128 -4.77 -19.93 10.17
CA ILE A 128 -5.76 -19.07 10.80
C ILE A 128 -7.17 -19.35 10.23
N GLU A 129 -7.33 -19.44 8.90
CA GLU A 129 -8.62 -19.74 8.26
C GLU A 129 -9.24 -21.05 8.74
N LYS A 130 -8.44 -22.10 8.84
CA LYS A 130 -8.90 -23.40 9.37
C LYS A 130 -9.45 -23.28 10.79
N LEU A 131 -8.85 -22.43 11.61
CA LEU A 131 -9.33 -22.19 12.97
C LEU A 131 -10.58 -21.33 12.97
N ILE A 132 -10.69 -20.32 12.06
CA ILE A 132 -11.90 -19.50 11.92
C ILE A 132 -13.12 -20.38 11.64
N ASP A 133 -13.02 -21.38 10.79
CA ASP A 133 -14.12 -22.29 10.46
C ASP A 133 -14.30 -23.41 11.50
N GLY A 134 -13.31 -23.62 12.35
CA GLY A 134 -13.26 -24.71 13.32
C GLY A 134 -13.87 -24.42 14.70
N ASN A 135 -13.65 -25.33 15.61
CA ASN A 135 -14.02 -25.17 17.03
C ASN A 135 -12.86 -24.57 17.83
N LEU A 136 -13.01 -23.31 18.24
CA LEU A 136 -12.01 -22.54 18.98
C LEU A 136 -12.05 -22.74 20.50
N SER A 137 -13.03 -23.51 21.04
CA SER A 137 -13.24 -23.67 22.49
C SER A 137 -12.02 -24.23 23.23
N LYS A 138 -11.25 -25.09 22.59
CA LYS A 138 -10.01 -25.66 23.16
C LYS A 138 -8.85 -24.66 23.30
N GLY A 139 -8.90 -23.56 22.55
CA GLY A 139 -7.90 -22.49 22.58
C GLY A 139 -8.19 -21.38 23.60
N LEU A 140 -9.38 -21.39 24.21
CA LEU A 140 -9.76 -20.39 25.18
C LEU A 140 -8.91 -20.48 26.45
N ALA A 141 -8.55 -19.32 27.00
CA ALA A 141 -7.78 -19.22 28.23
C ALA A 141 -8.66 -19.53 29.45
N LYS A 142 -8.04 -20.04 30.51
CA LYS A 142 -8.70 -20.12 31.82
C LYS A 142 -8.96 -18.71 32.38
N SER A 143 -9.90 -18.56 33.29
CA SER A 143 -10.27 -17.27 33.85
C SER A 143 -9.08 -16.47 34.43
N ALA A 144 -8.09 -17.16 34.99
CA ALA A 144 -6.87 -16.53 35.53
C ALA A 144 -5.88 -16.08 34.48
N ASP A 145 -5.98 -16.63 33.26
CA ASP A 145 -5.03 -16.45 32.15
C ASP A 145 -5.59 -15.54 31.05
N LEU A 146 -6.75 -14.93 31.26
CA LEU A 146 -7.34 -13.99 30.30
C LEU A 146 -6.40 -12.80 30.02
N GLY A 147 -6.39 -12.34 28.78
CA GLY A 147 -5.63 -11.18 28.35
C GLY A 147 -6.21 -9.87 28.91
N ARG A 148 -5.40 -8.81 28.86
CA ARG A 148 -5.78 -7.45 29.24
C ARG A 148 -5.66 -6.51 28.07
N ALA A 149 -6.61 -5.60 27.90
CA ALA A 149 -6.52 -4.54 26.89
C ALA A 149 -6.15 -3.22 27.54
N LYS A 150 -5.26 -2.46 26.90
CA LYS A 150 -4.93 -1.10 27.27
C LYS A 150 -4.65 -0.23 26.05
N ARG A 151 -5.01 1.05 26.12
CA ARG A 151 -4.54 2.05 25.17
C ARG A 151 -3.10 2.44 25.53
N ILE A 152 -2.29 2.69 24.50
CA ILE A 152 -0.90 3.11 24.65
C ILE A 152 -0.80 4.58 24.25
N ASP A 153 -0.17 5.37 25.09
CA ASP A 153 0.15 6.77 24.83
C ASP A 153 1.52 6.90 24.13
N GLY A 154 1.77 8.03 23.45
CA GLY A 154 3.04 8.36 22.83
C GLY A 154 3.42 7.50 21.59
N VAL A 155 2.49 6.76 21.02
CA VAL A 155 2.76 5.95 19.83
C VAL A 155 2.91 6.80 18.57
N HIS A 156 2.20 7.94 18.49
CA HIS A 156 2.35 8.91 17.42
C HIS A 156 3.76 9.46 17.37
N ASP A 157 4.29 9.93 18.51
CA ASP A 157 5.64 10.47 18.63
C ASP A 157 6.70 9.45 18.25
N ARG A 158 6.49 8.16 18.56
CA ARG A 158 7.40 7.08 18.15
C ARG A 158 7.49 6.96 16.63
N TYR A 159 6.35 7.04 15.93
CA TYR A 159 6.36 6.96 14.48
C TYR A 159 6.90 8.26 13.85
N ILE A 160 6.55 9.43 14.38
CA ILE A 160 7.09 10.72 13.95
C ILE A 160 8.60 10.72 14.05
N GLU A 161 9.15 10.35 15.21
CA GLU A 161 10.61 10.28 15.40
C GLU A 161 11.28 9.24 14.48
N PHE A 162 10.62 8.08 14.27
CA PHE A 162 11.09 7.08 13.33
C PHE A 162 11.15 7.65 11.90
N ALA A 163 10.07 8.25 11.42
CA ALA A 163 9.98 8.81 10.07
C ALA A 163 11.01 9.95 9.87
N LYS A 164 11.13 10.87 10.81
CA LYS A 164 12.12 11.97 10.76
C LYS A 164 13.55 11.47 10.63
N ARG A 165 13.90 10.36 11.32
CA ARG A 165 15.24 9.75 11.25
C ARG A 165 15.58 9.11 9.91
N THR A 166 14.62 8.97 8.99
CA THR A 166 14.88 8.48 7.65
C THR A 166 15.51 9.53 6.74
N LEU A 167 15.38 10.81 7.10
CA LEU A 167 16.08 11.88 6.40
C LEU A 167 17.60 11.84 6.68
N PRO A 168 18.43 12.33 5.74
CA PRO A 168 19.84 12.50 5.97
C PRO A 168 20.13 13.32 7.24
N LYS A 169 21.18 12.97 8.00
CA LYS A 169 21.57 13.70 9.21
C LYS A 169 21.72 15.21 8.92
N ALA A 170 21.22 16.01 9.82
CA ALA A 170 21.25 17.48 9.75
C ALA A 170 20.46 18.11 8.56
N MET A 171 19.67 17.32 7.82
CA MET A 171 18.76 17.87 6.82
C MET A 171 17.48 18.37 7.52
N SER A 172 17.09 19.62 7.22
CA SER A 172 15.80 20.17 7.58
C SER A 172 14.99 20.49 6.33
N LEU A 173 13.69 20.65 6.48
CA LEU A 173 12.78 21.09 5.42
C LEU A 173 12.50 22.59 5.47
N ASP A 174 13.31 23.36 6.24
CA ASP A 174 13.19 24.81 6.33
C ASP A 174 13.14 25.46 4.95
N GLY A 175 12.17 26.37 4.77
CA GLY A 175 11.94 27.07 3.52
C GLY A 175 11.16 26.31 2.46
N LEU A 176 10.73 25.06 2.73
CA LEU A 176 9.78 24.36 1.88
C LEU A 176 8.34 24.60 2.34
N ARG A 177 7.48 24.94 1.39
CA ARG A 177 6.04 25.05 1.55
C ARG A 177 5.40 23.76 1.06
N VAL A 178 4.79 23.00 1.97
CA VAL A 178 4.27 21.66 1.70
C VAL A 178 2.76 21.63 1.94
N VAL A 179 1.99 21.18 0.96
CA VAL A 179 0.60 20.79 1.18
C VAL A 179 0.55 19.29 1.42
N VAL A 180 -0.01 18.86 2.53
CA VAL A 180 -0.21 17.42 2.83
C VAL A 180 -1.69 17.09 2.88
N ASP A 181 -2.10 16.12 2.07
CA ASP A 181 -3.42 15.52 2.05
C ASP A 181 -3.35 14.15 2.71
N CYS A 182 -4.02 14.02 3.85
CA CYS A 182 -4.05 12.81 4.65
C CYS A 182 -5.30 11.95 4.40
N ALA A 183 -6.07 12.23 3.36
CA ALA A 183 -7.26 11.45 2.98
C ALA A 183 -8.33 11.33 4.09
N ASN A 184 -8.36 12.22 5.10
CA ASN A 184 -9.08 12.03 6.37
C ASN A 184 -8.79 10.65 7.01
N GLY A 185 -7.60 10.10 6.75
CA GLY A 185 -7.17 8.76 7.11
C GLY A 185 -6.23 8.72 8.31
N ALA A 186 -5.53 7.61 8.46
CA ALA A 186 -4.72 7.27 9.63
C ALA A 186 -3.53 8.22 9.88
N ALA A 187 -3.04 8.91 8.84
CA ALA A 187 -1.92 9.84 8.94
C ALA A 187 -2.32 11.27 9.32
N TYR A 188 -3.60 11.57 9.55
CA TYR A 188 -4.14 12.93 9.71
C TYR A 188 -3.44 13.77 10.78
N ARG A 189 -2.83 13.15 11.77
CA ARG A 189 -2.03 13.79 12.83
C ARG A 189 -0.53 13.71 12.55
N VAL A 190 -0.04 12.49 12.30
CA VAL A 190 1.41 12.24 12.30
C VAL A 190 2.14 12.87 11.12
N ALA A 191 1.51 12.95 9.93
CA ALA A 191 2.19 13.50 8.77
C ALA A 191 2.34 15.03 8.83
N PRO A 192 1.28 15.83 9.14
CA PRO A 192 1.44 17.28 9.32
C PRO A 192 2.42 17.64 10.44
N GLU A 193 2.33 16.96 11.58
CA GLU A 193 3.19 17.21 12.74
C GLU A 193 4.66 16.92 12.43
N ALA A 194 4.95 15.77 11.81
CA ALA A 194 6.33 15.43 11.42
C ALA A 194 6.93 16.41 10.41
N LEU A 195 6.15 16.87 9.41
CA LEU A 195 6.60 17.87 8.44
C LEU A 195 6.89 19.21 9.11
N TRP A 196 6.03 19.63 10.03
CA TRP A 196 6.23 20.87 10.81
C TRP A 196 7.48 20.78 11.69
N GLU A 197 7.67 19.68 12.41
CA GLU A 197 8.86 19.46 13.23
C GLU A 197 10.17 19.41 12.43
N LEU A 198 10.08 19.04 11.14
CA LEU A 198 11.22 19.09 10.21
C LEU A 198 11.49 20.49 9.65
N GLY A 199 10.67 21.50 10.00
CA GLY A 199 10.84 22.90 9.62
C GLY A 199 10.06 23.33 8.38
N ALA A 200 9.18 22.50 7.81
CA ALA A 200 8.35 22.89 6.66
C ALA A 200 7.22 23.83 7.07
N GLU A 201 6.85 24.76 6.16
CA GLU A 201 5.58 25.47 6.22
C GLU A 201 4.47 24.54 5.70
N VAL A 202 3.58 24.09 6.58
CA VAL A 202 2.63 23.01 6.27
C VAL A 202 1.22 23.53 6.08
N PHE A 203 0.60 23.17 4.96
CA PHE A 203 -0.83 23.35 4.68
C PHE A 203 -1.49 21.99 4.60
N THR A 204 -2.70 21.84 5.10
CA THR A 204 -3.37 20.55 5.24
C THR A 204 -4.62 20.44 4.38
N VAL A 205 -4.87 19.22 3.90
CA VAL A 205 -6.10 18.75 3.27
C VAL A 205 -6.44 17.40 3.89
N GLY A 206 -7.73 17.09 4.08
CA GLY A 206 -8.14 15.78 4.56
C GLY A 206 -7.61 15.42 5.95
N VAL A 207 -7.69 16.34 6.93
CA VAL A 207 -7.21 16.13 8.31
C VAL A 207 -8.31 16.22 9.37
N GLU A 208 -9.57 16.22 8.96
CA GLU A 208 -10.74 16.32 9.84
C GLU A 208 -11.65 15.07 9.69
N PRO A 209 -11.19 13.90 10.15
CA PRO A 209 -11.95 12.67 9.99
C PRO A 209 -13.23 12.66 10.82
N ASP A 210 -14.36 12.32 10.20
CA ASP A 210 -15.68 12.18 10.83
C ASP A 210 -16.19 10.73 10.89
N GLY A 211 -15.40 9.78 10.38
CA GLY A 211 -15.75 8.36 10.29
C GLY A 211 -16.37 7.95 8.95
N PHE A 212 -16.79 8.89 8.12
CA PHE A 212 -17.49 8.67 6.85
C PHE A 212 -16.76 9.29 5.65
N ASN A 213 -15.82 10.19 5.89
CA ASN A 213 -15.16 11.00 4.86
C ASN A 213 -13.76 10.53 4.46
N ILE A 214 -13.30 9.38 4.94
CA ILE A 214 -12.00 8.80 4.53
C ILE A 214 -11.96 8.57 3.01
N ASN A 215 -10.90 9.01 2.33
CA ASN A 215 -10.69 8.95 0.88
C ASN A 215 -11.79 9.64 0.04
N LYS A 216 -12.70 10.38 0.65
CA LYS A 216 -13.78 11.03 -0.07
C LYS A 216 -13.30 12.36 -0.64
N ASP A 217 -13.17 12.43 -1.96
CA ASP A 217 -12.74 13.60 -2.72
C ASP A 217 -11.37 14.15 -2.26
N CYS A 218 -10.52 13.30 -1.69
CA CYS A 218 -9.18 13.63 -1.20
C CYS A 218 -8.27 12.39 -1.19
N GLY A 219 -6.98 12.61 -0.92
CA GLY A 219 -5.96 11.56 -0.84
C GLY A 219 -5.42 11.11 -2.18
N SER A 220 -4.60 10.06 -2.17
CA SER A 220 -3.80 9.62 -3.31
C SER A 220 -4.61 9.13 -4.52
N THR A 221 -5.87 8.74 -4.33
CA THR A 221 -6.78 8.30 -5.40
C THR A 221 -7.68 9.40 -5.95
N ALA A 222 -7.74 10.57 -5.28
CA ALA A 222 -8.50 11.75 -5.68
C ALA A 222 -7.69 13.04 -5.41
N PRO A 223 -6.59 13.26 -6.15
CA PRO A 223 -5.60 14.31 -5.84
C PRO A 223 -6.03 15.71 -6.26
N GLU A 224 -7.23 15.93 -6.77
CA GLU A 224 -7.69 17.20 -7.32
C GLU A 224 -7.70 18.32 -6.28
N ALA A 225 -8.14 18.01 -5.05
CA ALA A 225 -8.12 18.95 -3.94
C ALA A 225 -6.69 19.37 -3.59
N LEU A 226 -5.76 18.41 -3.51
CA LEU A 226 -4.35 18.67 -3.29
C LEU A 226 -3.75 19.53 -4.41
N ARG A 227 -3.99 19.19 -5.68
CA ARG A 227 -3.47 19.92 -6.84
C ARG A 227 -3.89 21.39 -6.82
N SER A 228 -5.18 21.63 -6.56
CA SER A 228 -5.73 22.98 -6.45
C SER A 228 -5.10 23.75 -5.29
N LYS A 229 -4.95 23.10 -4.13
CA LYS A 229 -4.38 23.71 -2.93
C LYS A 229 -2.90 24.06 -3.09
N VAL A 230 -2.11 23.20 -3.76
CA VAL A 230 -0.70 23.49 -4.07
C VAL A 230 -0.56 24.78 -4.87
N VAL A 231 -1.37 24.96 -5.92
CA VAL A 231 -1.33 26.17 -6.77
C VAL A 231 -1.84 27.38 -6.01
N GLU A 232 -2.96 27.25 -5.27
CA GLU A 232 -3.55 28.33 -4.44
C GLU A 232 -2.53 28.87 -3.43
N MET A 233 -1.89 27.96 -2.69
CA MET A 233 -0.95 28.32 -1.63
C MET A 233 0.44 28.64 -2.17
N ARG A 234 0.69 28.53 -3.48
CA ARG A 234 2.03 28.63 -4.09
C ARG A 234 3.04 27.73 -3.35
N ALA A 235 2.61 26.53 -3.04
CA ALA A 235 3.46 25.58 -2.34
C ALA A 235 4.49 24.98 -3.30
N ASP A 236 5.63 24.56 -2.75
CA ASP A 236 6.70 23.92 -3.51
C ASP A 236 6.34 22.48 -3.91
N VAL A 237 5.52 21.83 -3.06
CA VAL A 237 5.15 20.42 -3.23
C VAL A 237 3.84 20.10 -2.54
N GLY A 238 3.10 19.16 -3.13
CA GLY A 238 1.96 18.49 -2.52
C GLY A 238 2.27 17.01 -2.27
N ILE A 239 1.77 16.45 -1.16
CA ILE A 239 1.88 15.05 -0.78
C ILE A 239 0.49 14.53 -0.50
N ALA A 240 0.00 13.55 -1.25
CA ALA A 240 -1.26 12.86 -0.97
C ALA A 240 -0.97 11.44 -0.48
N LEU A 241 -1.48 11.12 0.70
CA LEU A 241 -1.49 9.76 1.25
C LEU A 241 -2.86 9.10 0.99
N ASP A 242 -2.96 7.79 1.11
CA ASP A 242 -4.26 7.12 1.15
C ASP A 242 -4.73 6.89 2.60
N GLY A 243 -5.90 6.28 2.77
CA GLY A 243 -6.57 6.16 4.06
C GLY A 243 -5.76 5.51 5.18
N ASP A 244 -4.82 4.62 4.87
CA ASP A 244 -3.91 4.01 5.85
C ASP A 244 -2.43 4.32 5.60
N ALA A 245 -2.17 5.28 4.72
CA ALA A 245 -0.89 5.91 4.44
C ALA A 245 0.23 4.94 4.00
N ASP A 246 -0.14 3.80 3.41
CA ASP A 246 0.82 2.90 2.80
C ASP A 246 1.18 3.29 1.36
N ARG A 247 0.47 4.30 0.80
CA ARG A 247 0.68 4.87 -0.54
C ARG A 247 0.88 6.36 -0.50
N VAL A 248 1.61 6.86 -1.51
CA VAL A 248 1.83 8.29 -1.72
C VAL A 248 1.78 8.67 -3.21
N ILE A 249 1.20 9.82 -3.48
CA ILE A 249 1.36 10.56 -4.73
C ILE A 249 1.94 11.93 -4.39
N VAL A 250 2.85 12.43 -5.21
CA VAL A 250 3.40 13.77 -5.06
C VAL A 250 2.84 14.67 -6.16
N VAL A 251 2.67 15.95 -5.85
CA VAL A 251 2.23 16.98 -6.79
C VAL A 251 3.30 18.06 -6.84
N ASP A 252 3.72 18.46 -8.04
CA ASP A 252 4.71 19.51 -8.23
C ASP A 252 4.08 20.91 -8.02
N GLU A 253 4.91 21.94 -7.95
CA GLU A 253 4.51 23.34 -7.75
C GLU A 253 3.57 23.90 -8.84
N ARG A 254 3.36 23.13 -9.92
CA ARG A 254 2.44 23.46 -11.03
C ARG A 254 1.13 22.67 -10.97
N GLY A 255 0.92 21.88 -9.93
CA GLY A 255 -0.24 21.02 -9.79
C GLY A 255 -0.20 19.75 -10.66
N ARG A 256 0.97 19.32 -11.18
CA ARG A 256 1.11 18.09 -11.96
C ARG A 256 1.45 16.92 -11.04
N ILE A 257 0.85 15.78 -11.33
CA ILE A 257 1.05 14.55 -10.57
C ILE A 257 2.43 13.94 -10.88
N VAL A 258 3.09 13.48 -9.84
CA VAL A 258 4.28 12.63 -9.85
C VAL A 258 3.86 11.30 -9.24
N ASP A 259 3.67 10.29 -10.07
CA ASP A 259 3.17 8.97 -9.68
C ASP A 259 4.26 8.07 -9.06
N GLY A 260 3.86 6.87 -8.63
CA GLY A 260 4.78 5.92 -8.01
C GLY A 260 5.97 5.52 -8.87
N ASP A 261 5.81 5.46 -10.19
CA ASP A 261 6.91 5.14 -11.10
C ASP A 261 7.97 6.24 -11.11
N GLN A 262 7.54 7.50 -11.15
CA GLN A 262 8.45 8.67 -11.05
C GLN A 262 9.15 8.70 -9.68
N LEU A 263 8.39 8.44 -8.60
CA LEU A 263 8.93 8.45 -7.23
C LEU A 263 9.99 7.33 -7.05
N MET A 264 9.72 6.13 -7.57
CA MET A 264 10.70 5.03 -7.57
C MET A 264 11.96 5.40 -8.33
N ALA A 265 11.83 6.05 -9.51
CA ALA A 265 12.99 6.51 -10.28
C ALA A 265 13.83 7.53 -9.49
N VAL A 266 13.18 8.55 -8.89
CA VAL A 266 13.86 9.58 -8.09
C VAL A 266 14.63 8.96 -6.92
N ILE A 267 14.01 8.06 -6.18
CA ILE A 267 14.63 7.43 -5.00
C ILE A 267 15.77 6.50 -5.44
N ALA A 268 15.54 5.65 -6.45
CA ALA A 268 16.54 4.70 -6.91
C ALA A 268 17.80 5.37 -7.46
N GLU A 269 17.64 6.44 -8.24
CA GLU A 269 18.78 7.21 -8.75
C GLU A 269 19.57 7.87 -7.62
N SER A 270 18.87 8.53 -6.69
CA SER A 270 19.52 9.16 -5.55
C SER A 270 20.27 8.14 -4.67
N TRP A 271 19.63 6.99 -4.39
CA TRP A 271 20.26 5.95 -3.59
C TRP A 271 21.42 5.28 -4.31
N LYS A 272 21.38 5.18 -5.64
CA LYS A 272 22.52 4.73 -6.43
C LYS A 272 23.69 5.70 -6.33
N GLU A 273 23.45 7.01 -6.52
CA GLU A 273 24.44 8.06 -6.41
C GLU A 273 25.11 8.10 -5.01
N ASP A 274 24.31 7.89 -3.96
CA ASP A 274 24.76 7.89 -2.57
C ASP A 274 25.35 6.52 -2.13
N GLY A 275 25.43 5.52 -3.02
CA GLY A 275 25.94 4.18 -2.72
C GLY A 275 25.04 3.36 -1.79
N ARG A 276 23.77 3.72 -1.66
CA ARG A 276 22.77 3.11 -0.77
C ARG A 276 21.93 2.01 -1.44
N LEU A 277 21.88 2.00 -2.77
CA LEU A 277 21.12 1.00 -3.52
C LEU A 277 21.81 -0.37 -3.37
N SER A 278 21.19 -1.30 -2.64
CA SER A 278 21.82 -2.61 -2.29
C SER A 278 22.13 -3.49 -3.49
N LYS A 279 21.34 -3.38 -4.54
CA LYS A 279 21.49 -4.05 -5.84
C LYS A 279 21.39 -3.01 -6.95
N PRO A 280 22.00 -3.23 -8.12
CA PRO A 280 21.87 -2.32 -9.27
C PRO A 280 20.47 -2.43 -9.93
N GLY A 281 19.40 -2.40 -9.13
CA GLY A 281 18.04 -2.57 -9.58
C GLY A 281 17.01 -2.26 -8.51
N ILE A 282 15.75 -2.16 -8.95
CA ILE A 282 14.56 -2.04 -8.10
C ILE A 282 13.53 -3.09 -8.48
N VAL A 283 12.59 -3.35 -7.58
CA VAL A 283 11.50 -4.31 -7.82
C VAL A 283 10.20 -3.56 -8.02
N GLY A 284 9.58 -3.74 -9.18
CA GLY A 284 8.24 -3.21 -9.48
C GLY A 284 7.26 -4.30 -9.84
N THR A 285 6.00 -3.94 -10.06
CA THR A 285 5.03 -4.88 -10.61
C THR A 285 5.01 -4.84 -12.14
N VAL A 286 4.33 -5.83 -12.74
CA VAL A 286 4.07 -5.81 -14.18
C VAL A 286 3.30 -4.57 -14.64
N MET A 287 2.71 -3.79 -13.74
CA MET A 287 1.98 -2.56 -14.04
C MET A 287 2.88 -1.32 -14.17
N CYS A 288 4.15 -1.38 -13.73
CA CYS A 288 5.09 -0.27 -13.89
C CYS A 288 5.28 0.06 -15.37
N ASN A 289 5.32 1.35 -15.71
CA ASN A 289 5.41 1.84 -17.07
C ASN A 289 6.72 1.41 -17.77
N LEU A 290 6.65 1.10 -19.04
CA LEU A 290 7.83 0.75 -19.84
C LEU A 290 8.81 1.93 -19.96
N GLY A 291 8.32 3.17 -19.86
CA GLY A 291 9.15 4.37 -19.78
C GLY A 291 10.08 4.36 -18.55
N LEU A 292 9.57 3.92 -17.39
CA LEU A 292 10.39 3.71 -16.20
C LEU A 292 11.54 2.71 -16.48
N GLU A 293 11.22 1.56 -17.06
CA GLU A 293 12.22 0.53 -17.37
C GLU A 293 13.31 1.04 -18.29
N ARG A 294 12.91 1.73 -19.37
CA ARG A 294 13.86 2.34 -20.32
C ARG A 294 14.75 3.38 -19.67
N HIS A 295 14.17 4.23 -18.83
CA HIS A 295 14.89 5.28 -18.11
C HIS A 295 15.90 4.69 -17.11
N LEU A 296 15.47 3.75 -16.29
CA LEU A 296 16.33 3.09 -15.31
C LEU A 296 17.48 2.33 -15.98
N LYS A 297 17.21 1.64 -17.11
CA LYS A 297 18.24 0.95 -17.88
C LYS A 297 19.34 1.90 -18.38
N GLN A 298 18.98 3.10 -18.83
CA GLN A 298 19.95 4.13 -19.23
C GLN A 298 20.82 4.59 -18.05
N ARG A 299 20.33 4.46 -16.84
CA ARG A 299 21.04 4.77 -15.58
C ARG A 299 21.77 3.58 -15.01
N GLY A 300 21.75 2.42 -15.69
CA GLY A 300 22.34 1.17 -15.19
C GLY A 300 21.65 0.65 -13.93
N ILE A 301 20.32 0.82 -13.86
CA ILE A 301 19.45 0.28 -12.83
C ILE A 301 18.47 -0.67 -13.53
N GLU A 302 18.35 -1.89 -13.03
CA GLU A 302 17.40 -2.88 -13.55
C GLU A 302 16.01 -2.68 -12.93
N LEU A 303 14.94 -2.84 -13.70
CA LEU A 303 13.58 -2.99 -13.19
C LEU A 303 13.19 -4.47 -13.22
N VAL A 304 13.17 -5.11 -12.06
CA VAL A 304 12.66 -6.47 -11.88
C VAL A 304 11.15 -6.41 -11.71
N ARG A 305 10.40 -7.21 -12.49
CA ARG A 305 8.93 -7.19 -12.48
C ARG A 305 8.36 -8.42 -11.77
N THR A 306 7.43 -8.16 -10.84
CA THR A 306 6.64 -9.19 -10.15
C THR A 306 5.17 -9.13 -10.58
N PRO A 307 4.36 -10.15 -10.26
CA PRO A 307 2.91 -10.02 -10.33
C PRO A 307 2.40 -8.82 -9.53
N VAL A 308 1.17 -8.36 -9.84
CA VAL A 308 0.52 -7.27 -9.10
C VAL A 308 0.22 -7.68 -7.66
N GLY A 309 0.60 -6.84 -6.73
CA GLY A 309 0.42 -6.98 -5.30
C GLY A 309 1.74 -6.74 -4.55
N ASP A 310 1.68 -5.90 -3.55
CA ASP A 310 2.82 -5.50 -2.73
C ASP A 310 3.52 -6.69 -2.06
N ARG A 311 2.79 -7.74 -1.70
CA ARG A 311 3.33 -8.99 -1.17
C ARG A 311 4.41 -9.57 -2.08
N TYR A 312 4.13 -9.68 -3.40
CA TYR A 312 5.10 -10.24 -4.35
C TYR A 312 6.34 -9.38 -4.50
N VAL A 313 6.17 -8.04 -4.41
CA VAL A 313 7.29 -7.10 -4.41
C VAL A 313 8.17 -7.32 -3.17
N VAL A 314 7.56 -7.34 -1.97
CA VAL A 314 8.27 -7.56 -0.70
C VAL A 314 8.98 -8.92 -0.67
N GLU A 315 8.30 -9.99 -1.08
CA GLU A 315 8.87 -11.34 -1.12
C GLU A 315 10.10 -11.40 -2.04
N HIS A 316 10.00 -10.81 -3.24
CA HIS A 316 11.12 -10.76 -4.18
C HIS A 316 12.27 -9.92 -3.63
N MET A 317 12.00 -8.74 -3.06
CA MET A 317 13.00 -7.89 -2.44
C MET A 317 13.78 -8.63 -1.35
N ARG A 318 13.06 -9.31 -0.45
CA ARG A 318 13.66 -10.08 0.66
C ARG A 318 14.50 -11.26 0.16
N ALA A 319 13.99 -12.03 -0.79
CA ALA A 319 14.67 -13.21 -1.32
C ALA A 319 15.97 -12.87 -2.07
N HIS A 320 16.04 -11.69 -2.71
CA HIS A 320 17.14 -11.33 -3.59
C HIS A 320 17.95 -10.13 -3.09
N GLY A 321 17.58 -9.52 -1.96
CA GLY A 321 18.34 -8.44 -1.32
C GLY A 321 18.21 -7.08 -2.00
N TYR A 322 17.06 -6.78 -2.61
CA TYR A 322 16.72 -5.43 -3.08
C TYR A 322 16.18 -4.58 -1.93
N ASN A 323 16.51 -3.30 -1.92
CA ASN A 323 16.03 -2.39 -0.87
C ASN A 323 15.11 -1.27 -1.35
N VAL A 324 14.82 -1.20 -2.65
CA VAL A 324 13.82 -0.29 -3.23
C VAL A 324 12.86 -1.10 -4.09
N GLY A 325 11.58 -0.92 -3.89
CA GLY A 325 10.53 -1.50 -4.71
C GLY A 325 9.21 -0.78 -4.56
N GLY A 326 8.22 -1.14 -5.38
CA GLY A 326 6.87 -0.57 -5.27
C GLY A 326 6.00 -0.76 -6.48
N GLU A 327 4.95 0.04 -6.52
CA GLU A 327 3.90 0.02 -7.55
C GLU A 327 3.62 1.44 -8.09
N PRO A 328 3.12 1.57 -9.31
CA PRO A 328 2.69 2.87 -9.87
C PRO A 328 1.65 3.59 -9.01
N SER A 329 0.88 2.84 -8.23
CA SER A 329 -0.12 3.36 -7.27
C SER A 329 0.48 4.17 -6.11
N GLY A 330 1.81 4.26 -6.02
CA GLY A 330 2.51 4.95 -4.94
C GLY A 330 2.76 4.09 -3.69
N HIS A 331 2.49 2.80 -3.73
CA HIS A 331 2.90 1.87 -2.67
C HIS A 331 4.39 1.60 -2.81
N ILE A 332 5.22 2.34 -2.08
CA ILE A 332 6.67 2.31 -2.18
C ILE A 332 7.27 1.68 -0.93
N ILE A 333 8.12 0.69 -1.15
CA ILE A 333 8.76 -0.10 -0.11
C ILE A 333 10.25 0.23 -0.09
N LEU A 334 10.72 0.73 1.04
CA LEU A 334 12.11 1.04 1.30
C LEU A 334 12.58 0.15 2.47
N SER A 335 13.13 -1.03 2.16
CA SER A 335 13.36 -2.07 3.16
C SER A 335 14.44 -1.73 4.19
N ASP A 336 15.25 -0.69 3.95
CA ASP A 336 16.16 -0.13 4.95
C ASP A 336 15.40 0.48 6.13
N TYR A 337 14.14 0.86 5.93
CA TYR A 337 13.30 1.54 6.91
C TYR A 337 12.07 0.72 7.31
N ALA A 338 11.31 0.22 6.35
CA ALA A 338 10.01 -0.39 6.59
C ALA A 338 9.89 -1.79 5.97
N THR A 339 9.04 -2.62 6.55
CA THR A 339 8.77 -3.99 6.09
C THR A 339 7.59 -4.09 5.12
N THR A 340 6.90 -2.96 4.90
CA THR A 340 5.78 -2.77 3.98
C THR A 340 5.90 -1.40 3.33
N GLY A 341 4.99 -1.04 2.43
CA GLY A 341 4.93 0.32 1.90
C GLY A 341 4.72 1.35 3.00
N ASP A 342 5.45 2.46 2.89
CA ASP A 342 5.31 3.63 3.78
C ASP A 342 5.29 4.89 2.92
N GLY A 343 4.07 5.39 2.67
CA GLY A 343 3.88 6.54 1.80
C GLY A 343 4.52 7.80 2.37
N PHE A 344 4.51 7.95 3.69
CA PHE A 344 5.09 9.13 4.32
C PHE A 344 6.63 9.09 4.32
N VAL A 345 7.24 7.96 4.63
CA VAL A 345 8.70 7.79 4.53
C VAL A 345 9.16 7.94 3.08
N ALA A 346 8.43 7.37 2.11
CA ALA A 346 8.74 7.57 0.69
C ALA A 346 8.68 9.06 0.29
N ALA A 347 7.66 9.80 0.74
CA ALA A 347 7.58 11.25 0.54
C ALA A 347 8.79 11.98 1.13
N LEU A 348 9.21 11.63 2.35
CA LEU A 348 10.40 12.23 2.99
C LEU A 348 11.67 11.97 2.19
N GLN A 349 11.85 10.76 1.61
CA GLN A 349 13.01 10.50 0.73
C GLN A 349 12.98 11.37 -0.53
N VAL A 350 11.81 11.58 -1.12
CA VAL A 350 11.65 12.48 -2.29
C VAL A 350 11.95 13.92 -1.90
N LEU A 351 11.43 14.41 -0.75
CA LEU A 351 11.75 15.75 -0.24
C LEU A 351 13.25 15.92 0.01
N ALA A 352 13.93 14.89 0.50
CA ALA A 352 15.37 14.91 0.66
C ALA A 352 16.10 15.14 -0.67
N VAL A 353 15.67 14.48 -1.74
CA VAL A 353 16.24 14.67 -3.08
C VAL A 353 15.97 16.08 -3.61
N VAL A 354 14.75 16.57 -3.45
CA VAL A 354 14.35 17.94 -3.87
C VAL A 354 15.19 18.97 -3.11
N LYS A 355 15.34 18.82 -1.80
CA LYS A 355 16.12 19.73 -0.95
C LYS A 355 17.59 19.73 -1.32
N LYS A 356 18.17 18.53 -1.53
CA LYS A 356 19.58 18.36 -1.99
C LYS A 356 19.81 19.02 -3.36
N ALA A 357 18.84 18.90 -4.28
CA ALA A 357 18.94 19.45 -5.62
C ALA A 357 18.80 20.99 -5.66
N GLY A 358 18.12 21.60 -4.69
CA GLY A 358 17.83 23.05 -4.66
C GLY A 358 17.04 23.55 -5.89
N ARG A 359 16.20 22.68 -6.48
CA ARG A 359 15.44 22.94 -7.72
C ARG A 359 13.98 22.58 -7.51
N PRO A 360 13.04 23.21 -8.28
CA PRO A 360 11.62 22.89 -8.19
C PRO A 360 11.32 21.40 -8.43
N VAL A 361 10.27 20.89 -7.76
CA VAL A 361 9.82 19.49 -7.89
C VAL A 361 9.57 19.12 -9.34
N SER A 362 9.00 20.03 -10.14
CA SER A 362 8.78 19.84 -11.57
C SER A 362 10.05 19.57 -12.39
N LYS A 363 11.21 19.89 -11.86
CA LYS A 363 12.51 19.67 -12.51
C LYS A 363 13.28 18.50 -11.92
N VAL A 364 12.90 18.07 -10.72
CA VAL A 364 13.56 17.00 -9.98
C VAL A 364 12.82 15.68 -10.15
N CYS A 365 11.48 15.68 -10.12
CA CYS A 365 10.70 14.46 -9.97
C CYS A 365 10.13 13.90 -11.28
N HIS A 366 10.03 14.68 -12.35
CA HIS A 366 9.66 14.15 -13.68
C HIS A 366 10.94 13.63 -14.37
N ARG A 367 11.24 12.35 -14.18
CA ARG A 367 12.47 11.70 -14.65
C ARG A 367 12.40 11.20 -16.08
N PHE A 368 11.21 10.82 -16.51
CA PHE A 368 10.97 10.28 -17.85
C PHE A 368 9.55 10.66 -18.32
N ASP A 369 9.33 10.62 -19.62
CA ASP A 369 8.00 10.73 -20.19
C ASP A 369 7.32 9.35 -20.16
N PRO A 370 6.17 9.19 -19.46
CA PRO A 370 5.45 7.91 -19.45
C PRO A 370 5.01 7.54 -20.86
N LEU A 371 5.20 6.29 -21.23
CA LEU A 371 4.62 5.78 -22.46
C LEU A 371 3.10 5.68 -22.37
N PRO A 372 2.37 5.93 -23.47
CA PRO A 372 0.95 5.68 -23.54
C PRO A 372 0.59 4.29 -23.03
N GLN A 373 -0.28 4.22 -22.03
CA GLN A 373 -0.77 2.99 -21.42
C GLN A 373 -2.29 3.00 -21.40
N VAL A 374 -2.92 1.93 -21.86
CA VAL A 374 -4.37 1.75 -21.87
C VAL A 374 -4.72 0.50 -21.07
N LEU A 375 -5.60 0.65 -20.10
CA LEU A 375 -6.12 -0.46 -19.29
C LEU A 375 -7.63 -0.53 -19.45
N LYS A 376 -8.15 -1.68 -19.89
CA LYS A 376 -9.57 -1.96 -19.99
C LYS A 376 -9.95 -3.21 -19.22
N ASN A 377 -11.13 -3.18 -18.61
CA ASN A 377 -11.67 -4.28 -17.81
C ASN A 377 -12.86 -4.90 -18.56
N VAL A 378 -12.83 -6.21 -18.77
CA VAL A 378 -13.92 -6.97 -19.38
C VAL A 378 -14.54 -7.90 -18.36
N ARG A 379 -15.80 -7.67 -18.02
CA ARG A 379 -16.56 -8.57 -17.12
C ARG A 379 -17.03 -9.81 -17.88
N TYR A 380 -17.01 -10.95 -17.21
CA TYR A 380 -17.58 -12.20 -17.73
C TYR A 380 -18.39 -12.90 -16.65
N ALA A 381 -19.49 -13.53 -17.07
CA ALA A 381 -20.37 -14.20 -16.13
C ALA A 381 -19.92 -15.63 -15.84
N ASN A 382 -19.51 -16.38 -16.87
CA ASN A 382 -19.15 -17.79 -16.76
C ASN A 382 -18.05 -18.16 -17.76
N GLY A 383 -17.40 -19.31 -17.56
CA GLY A 383 -16.46 -19.89 -18.51
C GLY A 383 -15.01 -19.40 -18.32
N LYS A 384 -14.20 -19.68 -19.34
CA LYS A 384 -12.77 -19.33 -19.38
C LYS A 384 -12.45 -18.58 -20.69
N PRO A 385 -12.85 -17.32 -20.81
CA PRO A 385 -12.71 -16.58 -22.07
C PRO A 385 -11.28 -16.57 -22.62
N LEU A 386 -10.25 -16.60 -21.75
CA LEU A 386 -8.85 -16.65 -22.15
C LEU A 386 -8.42 -17.97 -22.81
N GLU A 387 -9.20 -19.05 -22.66
CA GLU A 387 -8.95 -20.33 -23.35
C GLU A 387 -9.55 -20.35 -24.76
N ASN A 388 -10.40 -19.38 -25.13
CA ASN A 388 -11.01 -19.27 -26.45
C ASN A 388 -9.95 -19.02 -27.54
N ALA A 389 -10.03 -19.78 -28.65
CA ALA A 389 -9.04 -19.70 -29.72
C ALA A 389 -8.97 -18.31 -30.39
N LYS A 390 -10.13 -17.64 -30.57
CA LYS A 390 -10.18 -16.30 -31.15
C LYS A 390 -9.52 -15.27 -30.24
N VAL A 391 -9.73 -15.36 -28.93
CA VAL A 391 -9.09 -14.49 -27.93
C VAL A 391 -7.57 -14.70 -27.93
N ARG A 392 -7.11 -15.95 -27.94
CA ARG A 392 -5.67 -16.26 -28.02
C ARG A 392 -5.04 -15.71 -29.32
N SER A 393 -5.73 -15.85 -30.45
CA SER A 393 -5.27 -15.28 -31.72
C SER A 393 -5.19 -13.75 -31.66
N ALA A 394 -6.21 -13.09 -31.11
CA ALA A 394 -6.20 -11.62 -30.95
C ALA A 394 -5.03 -11.15 -30.07
N ILE A 395 -4.74 -11.85 -28.96
CA ILE A 395 -3.61 -11.56 -28.09
C ILE A 395 -2.28 -11.73 -28.85
N ALA A 396 -2.10 -12.80 -29.62
CA ALA A 396 -0.88 -13.06 -30.36
C ALA A 396 -0.63 -11.97 -31.44
N VAL A 397 -1.67 -11.62 -32.19
CA VAL A 397 -1.60 -10.55 -33.19
C VAL A 397 -1.27 -9.20 -32.54
N ALA A 398 -1.90 -8.89 -31.40
CA ALA A 398 -1.63 -7.66 -30.68
C ALA A 398 -0.17 -7.60 -30.17
N GLN A 399 0.37 -8.71 -29.66
CA GLN A 399 1.78 -8.79 -29.22
C GLN A 399 2.75 -8.59 -30.40
N GLU A 400 2.47 -9.19 -31.55
CA GLU A 400 3.29 -9.03 -32.78
C GLU A 400 3.25 -7.58 -33.25
N ARG A 401 2.08 -6.94 -33.30
CA ARG A 401 1.91 -5.54 -33.71
C ARG A 401 2.63 -4.55 -32.80
N LEU A 402 2.58 -4.76 -31.48
CA LEU A 402 3.31 -3.92 -30.52
C LEU A 402 4.83 -4.13 -30.61
N GLY A 403 5.27 -5.34 -30.98
CA GLY A 403 6.68 -5.67 -31.14
C GLY A 403 7.55 -5.30 -29.95
N ARG A 404 8.77 -4.80 -30.24
CA ARG A 404 9.71 -4.34 -29.19
C ARG A 404 9.40 -2.94 -28.66
N GLY A 405 8.53 -2.19 -29.33
CA GLY A 405 8.13 -0.83 -28.95
C GLY A 405 7.04 -0.78 -27.89
N GLY A 406 6.41 -1.92 -27.58
CA GLY A 406 5.32 -1.97 -26.64
C GLY A 406 5.24 -3.27 -25.85
N ARG A 407 4.22 -3.36 -25.00
CA ARG A 407 3.99 -4.49 -24.11
C ARG A 407 2.49 -4.70 -23.90
N LEU A 408 2.09 -5.95 -23.74
CA LEU A 408 0.71 -6.36 -23.53
C LEU A 408 0.63 -7.26 -22.28
N ILE A 409 -0.35 -7.00 -21.42
CA ILE A 409 -0.69 -7.84 -20.27
C ILE A 409 -2.19 -8.14 -20.32
N VAL A 410 -2.54 -9.42 -20.38
CA VAL A 410 -3.92 -9.88 -20.32
C VAL A 410 -4.01 -10.91 -19.20
N ARG A 411 -4.81 -10.62 -18.16
CA ARG A 411 -4.91 -11.47 -16.99
C ARG A 411 -6.28 -11.43 -16.34
N PRO A 412 -6.73 -12.51 -15.68
CA PRO A 412 -7.90 -12.45 -14.81
C PRO A 412 -7.60 -11.59 -13.57
N SER A 413 -8.65 -10.96 -13.03
CA SER A 413 -8.60 -10.37 -11.69
C SER A 413 -8.61 -11.49 -10.64
N GLY A 414 -7.88 -11.30 -9.55
CA GLY A 414 -7.88 -12.25 -8.42
C GLY A 414 -9.11 -12.16 -7.51
N THR A 415 -9.90 -11.06 -7.62
CA THR A 415 -10.98 -10.74 -6.68
C THR A 415 -12.34 -10.56 -7.33
N GLU A 416 -12.39 -10.37 -8.64
CA GLU A 416 -13.61 -10.09 -9.39
C GLU A 416 -13.67 -10.94 -10.67
N PRO A 417 -14.85 -11.26 -11.22
CA PRO A 417 -14.99 -11.94 -12.52
C PRO A 417 -14.71 -10.95 -13.68
N VAL A 418 -13.47 -10.46 -13.74
CA VAL A 418 -12.99 -9.46 -14.69
C VAL A 418 -11.66 -9.90 -15.29
N ILE A 419 -11.52 -9.78 -16.61
CA ILE A 419 -10.24 -9.86 -17.32
C ILE A 419 -9.72 -8.44 -17.53
N ARG A 420 -8.48 -8.20 -17.10
CA ARG A 420 -7.79 -6.93 -17.29
C ARG A 420 -6.89 -7.04 -18.50
N VAL A 421 -7.09 -6.12 -19.46
CA VAL A 421 -6.29 -5.99 -20.67
C VAL A 421 -5.54 -4.66 -20.58
N MET A 422 -4.23 -4.73 -20.50
CA MET A 422 -3.34 -3.57 -20.48
C MET A 422 -2.38 -3.65 -21.65
N GLY A 423 -2.40 -2.60 -22.47
CA GLY A 423 -1.39 -2.36 -23.51
C GLY A 423 -0.62 -1.08 -23.22
N GLU A 424 0.65 -1.05 -23.56
CA GLU A 424 1.47 0.16 -23.54
C GLU A 424 2.50 0.13 -24.67
N GLY A 425 2.93 1.30 -25.13
CA GLY A 425 3.88 1.40 -26.23
C GLY A 425 4.11 2.83 -26.70
N ASP A 426 4.99 2.98 -27.69
CA ASP A 426 5.40 4.29 -28.21
C ASP A 426 4.27 5.01 -28.98
N ASP A 427 3.39 4.26 -29.65
CA ASP A 427 2.26 4.78 -30.42
C ASP A 427 0.93 4.57 -29.69
N LYS A 428 0.33 5.67 -29.24
CA LYS A 428 -0.95 5.67 -28.51
C LYS A 428 -2.08 5.04 -29.32
N ASN A 429 -2.18 5.36 -30.61
CA ASN A 429 -3.28 4.88 -31.45
C ASN A 429 -3.17 3.36 -31.65
N LEU A 430 -1.95 2.87 -31.89
CA LEU A 430 -1.70 1.43 -31.97
C LEU A 430 -2.05 0.71 -30.64
N VAL A 431 -1.68 1.29 -29.48
CA VAL A 431 -1.99 0.73 -28.18
C VAL A 431 -3.51 0.64 -27.96
N GLU A 432 -4.25 1.71 -28.29
CA GLU A 432 -5.72 1.73 -28.18
C GLU A 432 -6.34 0.67 -29.09
N GLU A 433 -5.93 0.60 -30.37
CA GLU A 433 -6.45 -0.34 -31.35
C GLU A 433 -6.26 -1.81 -30.95
N VAL A 434 -5.04 -2.17 -30.49
CA VAL A 434 -4.78 -3.58 -30.11
C VAL A 434 -5.50 -3.97 -28.83
N VAL A 435 -5.64 -3.05 -27.85
CA VAL A 435 -6.40 -3.30 -26.63
C VAL A 435 -7.88 -3.47 -26.96
N ASP A 436 -8.45 -2.62 -27.83
CA ASP A 436 -9.84 -2.69 -28.26
C ASP A 436 -10.15 -3.99 -29.01
N GLY A 437 -9.28 -4.42 -29.91
CA GLY A 437 -9.45 -5.71 -30.58
C GLY A 437 -9.48 -6.91 -29.64
N ILE A 438 -8.69 -6.89 -28.57
CA ILE A 438 -8.73 -7.95 -27.55
C ILE A 438 -10.02 -7.86 -26.71
N VAL A 439 -10.43 -6.64 -26.34
CA VAL A 439 -11.67 -6.42 -25.57
C VAL A 439 -12.90 -6.91 -26.37
N GLU A 440 -12.95 -6.63 -27.67
CA GLU A 440 -13.99 -7.11 -28.56
C GLU A 440 -14.01 -8.65 -28.64
N ALA A 441 -12.85 -9.28 -28.84
CA ALA A 441 -12.73 -10.75 -28.86
C ALA A 441 -13.17 -11.38 -27.51
N LEU A 442 -12.85 -10.74 -26.37
CA LEU A 442 -13.25 -11.19 -25.05
C LEU A 442 -14.77 -11.05 -24.84
N ASN A 443 -15.38 -9.93 -25.25
CA ASN A 443 -16.81 -9.72 -25.17
C ASN A 443 -17.59 -10.77 -25.99
N HIS A 444 -17.12 -11.10 -27.19
CA HIS A 444 -17.72 -12.17 -28.00
C HIS A 444 -17.53 -13.58 -27.39
N ALA A 445 -16.47 -13.80 -26.63
CA ALA A 445 -16.22 -15.09 -25.97
C ALA A 445 -16.93 -15.21 -24.62
N ALA A 446 -17.36 -14.08 -24.03
CA ALA A 446 -18.06 -14.01 -22.75
C ALA A 446 -19.59 -13.97 -22.90
N ALA A 447 -20.11 -13.68 -24.11
CA ALA A 447 -21.51 -13.77 -24.48
C ALA A 447 -21.93 -15.22 -24.75
#